data_d885737775d3d5742a544a5c2e976739
#
_entry.id   d885737775d3d5742a544a5c2e976739
#
_cell.length_a   1.000
_cell.length_b   1.000
_cell.length_c   1.000
_cell.angle_alpha   90.00
_cell.angle_beta   90.00
_cell.angle_gamma   90.00
#
_symmetry.space_group_name_H-M   'P 1'
#
loop_
_entity.id
_entity.type
_entity.pdbx_description
1 polymer ?
#
loop_
_entity_poly.entity_id
_entity_poly.type
_entity_poly.pdbx_seq_one_letter_code
_entity_poly.pdbx_strand_id
1 'polypeptide(L)'
;DANGSNDPSLYAEFLTEKLGVPTEYEKKDLSKTWKNLFDLTYFQGNIEYMLKGSNKSGATQTVDDSALYQQDTEVKCSDGSLVYDREFRGWKQDAVDHAALEVANNGMFRLDYYTEPDAQRLAIFEKWLQYMQEKGINVIILLSPYHPIIYDRALSDTERYGGLFGTEKAARALGKKYNI
;
A
#
# COMPACT_ATOMS: atom_id res chain seq x y z
N ASP A 1 6.02 -1.98 12.44
CA ASP A 1 6.24 -2.59 11.15
C ASP A 1 7.74 -2.76 10.90
N ALA A 2 8.20 -4.01 10.66
CA ALA A 2 9.60 -4.35 10.55
C ALA A 2 10.35 -3.61 9.42
N ASN A 3 9.62 -2.97 8.51
CA ASN A 3 10.18 -2.28 7.35
C ASN A 3 10.21 -0.75 7.48
N GLY A 4 9.77 -0.16 8.60
CA GLY A 4 9.80 1.29 8.82
C GLY A 4 8.97 2.12 7.83
N SER A 5 8.30 1.49 6.85
CA SER A 5 7.52 2.18 5.83
C SER A 5 6.20 2.75 6.34
N ASN A 6 5.77 2.30 7.52
CA ASN A 6 4.52 2.72 8.16
C ASN A 6 4.78 3.29 9.57
N ASP A 7 5.83 4.09 9.73
CA ASP A 7 6.09 4.82 10.97
C ASP A 7 4.97 5.85 11.19
N PRO A 8 4.10 5.65 12.20
CA PRO A 8 2.97 6.56 12.42
C PRO A 8 3.41 7.98 12.77
N SER A 9 4.63 8.16 13.28
CA SER A 9 5.18 9.48 13.59
C SER A 9 5.32 10.36 12.33
N LEU A 10 5.47 9.75 11.16
CA LEU A 10 5.53 10.47 9.88
C LEU A 10 4.20 11.13 9.52
N TYR A 11 3.10 10.57 10.01
CA TYR A 11 1.75 11.06 9.73
C TYR A 11 1.15 11.85 10.88
N ALA A 12 1.82 11.90 12.04
CA ALA A 12 1.29 12.53 13.25
C ALA A 12 0.90 13.99 13.02
N GLU A 13 1.72 14.75 12.30
CA GLU A 13 1.43 16.15 11.96
C GLU A 13 0.19 16.26 11.06
N PHE A 14 0.11 15.44 10.03
CA PHE A 14 -1.05 15.43 9.14
C PHE A 14 -2.34 15.06 9.89
N LEU A 15 -2.28 14.02 10.72
CA LEU A 15 -3.43 13.56 11.49
C LEU A 15 -3.92 14.65 12.46
N THR A 16 -3.00 15.31 13.18
CA THR A 16 -3.37 16.34 14.17
C THR A 16 -3.75 17.67 13.53
N GLU A 17 -2.95 18.18 12.58
CA GLU A 17 -3.12 19.52 12.03
C GLU A 17 -4.17 19.58 10.92
N LYS A 18 -4.31 18.54 10.12
CA LYS A 18 -5.23 18.54 8.98
C LYS A 18 -6.52 17.79 9.25
N LEU A 19 -6.46 16.70 10.01
CA LEU A 19 -7.65 15.90 10.31
C LEU A 19 -8.20 16.10 11.71
N GLY A 20 -7.52 16.85 12.57
CA GLY A 20 -7.94 17.09 13.96
C GLY A 20 -8.06 15.78 14.77
N VAL A 21 -7.22 14.79 14.45
CA VAL A 21 -7.17 13.50 15.15
C VAL A 21 -6.02 13.55 16.14
N PRO A 22 -6.27 13.49 17.47
CA PRO A 22 -5.20 13.40 18.45
C PRO A 22 -4.43 12.09 18.21
N THR A 23 -3.11 12.15 18.22
CA THR A 23 -2.24 11.00 18.10
C THR A 23 -1.35 10.90 19.33
N GLU A 24 -1.04 9.67 19.74
CA GLU A 24 -0.06 9.40 20.81
C GLU A 24 1.39 9.54 20.32
N TYR A 25 1.55 9.72 19.00
CA TYR A 25 2.86 9.86 18.40
C TYR A 25 3.34 11.30 18.49
N GLU A 26 4.49 11.48 19.11
CA GLU A 26 5.17 12.78 19.10
C GLU A 26 5.55 13.15 17.67
N LYS A 27 5.46 14.46 17.37
CA LYS A 27 6.00 14.99 16.10
C LYS A 27 7.45 14.54 15.98
N LYS A 28 7.81 14.03 14.81
CA LYS A 28 9.19 13.65 14.55
C LYS A 28 10.09 14.86 14.80
N ASP A 29 10.96 14.77 15.79
CA ASP A 29 11.91 15.83 16.09
C ASP A 29 12.92 15.95 14.94
N LEU A 30 12.67 16.92 14.07
CA LEU A 30 13.53 17.19 12.94
C LEU A 30 14.97 17.49 13.36
N SER A 31 15.20 17.89 14.63
CA SER A 31 16.57 18.11 15.13
C SER A 31 17.39 16.81 15.13
N LYS A 32 16.73 15.65 15.34
CA LYS A 32 17.36 14.33 15.21
C LYS A 32 17.67 13.97 13.76
N THR A 33 16.84 14.44 12.83
CA THR A 33 17.05 14.22 11.39
C THR A 33 18.26 15.00 10.88
N TRP A 34 18.49 16.21 11.40
CA TRP A 34 19.70 17.00 11.07
C TRP A 34 20.99 16.29 11.51
N LYS A 35 20.99 15.60 12.65
CA LYS A 35 22.13 14.78 13.08
C LYS A 35 22.45 13.66 12.09
N ASN A 36 21.42 13.04 11.53
CA ASN A 36 21.59 11.97 10.53
C ASN A 36 22.12 12.51 9.19
N LEU A 37 21.78 13.76 8.83
CA LEU A 37 22.34 14.42 7.62
C LEU A 37 23.85 14.65 7.72
N PHE A 38 24.37 14.81 8.96
CA PHE A 38 25.80 14.96 9.22
C PHE A 38 26.45 13.64 9.66
N ASP A 39 25.71 12.53 9.62
CA ASP A 39 26.29 11.21 9.83
C ASP A 39 27.26 10.90 8.69
N LEU A 40 28.48 10.51 9.07
CA LEU A 40 29.55 10.20 8.12
C LEU A 40 29.13 9.11 7.12
N THR A 41 28.32 8.15 7.57
CA THR A 41 27.80 7.07 6.73
C THR A 41 26.84 7.59 5.66
N TYR A 42 25.97 8.54 6.03
CA TYR A 42 25.04 9.19 5.10
C TYR A 42 25.79 10.05 4.08
N PHE A 43 26.82 10.77 4.56
CA PHE A 43 27.68 11.61 3.72
C PHE A 43 28.50 10.74 2.75
N GLN A 44 29.10 9.65 3.23
CA GLN A 44 29.83 8.70 2.39
C GLN A 44 28.93 8.08 1.33
N GLY A 45 27.70 7.65 1.71
CA GLY A 45 26.72 7.12 0.76
C GLY A 45 26.33 8.10 -0.33
N ASN A 46 26.14 9.37 0.02
CA ASN A 46 25.83 10.42 -0.95
C ASN A 46 27.01 10.74 -1.88
N ILE A 47 28.24 10.81 -1.35
CA ILE A 47 29.46 10.97 -2.16
C ILE A 47 29.63 9.77 -3.10
N GLU A 48 29.47 8.56 -2.59
CA GLU A 48 29.56 7.36 -3.40
C GLU A 48 28.51 7.35 -4.52
N TYR A 49 27.30 7.79 -4.22
CA TYR A 49 26.24 7.99 -5.20
C TYR A 49 26.61 9.03 -6.27
N MET A 50 27.16 10.17 -5.86
CA MET A 50 27.62 11.22 -6.78
C MET A 50 28.82 10.78 -7.65
N LEU A 51 29.77 10.04 -7.06
CA LEU A 51 30.98 9.58 -7.76
C LEU A 51 30.70 8.39 -8.69
N LYS A 52 29.78 7.50 -8.32
CA LYS A 52 29.42 6.35 -9.17
C LYS A 52 28.50 6.73 -10.34
N GLY A 53 28.08 7.99 -10.40
CA GLY A 53 27.14 8.49 -11.38
C GLY A 53 25.75 7.88 -11.22
N SER A 54 24.73 8.54 -11.74
CA SER A 54 23.33 8.12 -11.69
C SER A 54 23.02 6.82 -12.44
N ASN A 55 24.02 6.22 -13.08
CA ASN A 55 23.85 5.01 -13.90
C ASN A 55 23.57 3.73 -13.10
N LYS A 56 23.60 3.77 -11.76
CA LYS A 56 23.24 2.61 -10.90
C LYS A 56 22.01 2.82 -10.03
N SER A 57 21.56 4.04 -9.85
CA SER A 57 20.24 4.24 -9.28
C SER A 57 19.27 4.06 -10.42
N GLY A 58 18.35 3.13 -10.28
CA GLY A 58 17.28 2.84 -11.22
C GLY A 58 16.80 4.04 -12.03
N ALA A 59 17.69 4.58 -12.85
CA ALA A 59 17.35 5.54 -13.87
C ALA A 59 16.23 4.85 -14.63
N THR A 60 15.09 5.44 -14.61
CA THR A 60 13.93 5.04 -15.37
C THR A 60 14.40 4.73 -16.77
N GLN A 61 14.66 3.46 -17.06
CA GLN A 61 14.89 3.06 -18.43
C GLN A 61 13.60 3.37 -19.16
N THR A 62 13.67 4.23 -20.14
CA THR A 62 12.53 4.45 -21.02
C THR A 62 12.36 3.15 -21.82
N VAL A 63 11.39 2.37 -21.43
CA VAL A 63 11.02 1.16 -22.18
C VAL A 63 10.06 1.59 -23.26
N ASP A 64 10.37 1.23 -24.50
CA ASP A 64 9.43 1.41 -25.62
C ASP A 64 8.14 0.62 -25.31
N ASP A 65 6.98 1.23 -25.57
CA ASP A 65 5.68 0.61 -25.35
C ASP A 65 5.55 -0.76 -26.03
N SER A 66 6.19 -0.95 -27.18
CA SER A 66 6.24 -2.24 -27.89
C SER A 66 7.01 -3.32 -27.12
N ALA A 67 7.99 -2.92 -26.30
CA ALA A 67 8.83 -3.81 -25.51
C ALA A 67 8.36 -3.95 -24.05
N LEU A 68 7.39 -3.13 -23.62
CA LEU A 68 6.91 -3.07 -22.24
C LEU A 68 6.50 -4.45 -21.68
N TYR A 69 5.81 -5.24 -22.50
CA TYR A 69 5.32 -6.57 -22.15
C TYR A 69 6.33 -7.70 -22.38
N GLN A 70 7.52 -7.39 -22.85
CA GLN A 70 8.60 -8.37 -23.12
C GLN A 70 9.67 -8.36 -22.02
N GLN A 71 9.53 -7.48 -21.02
CA GLN A 71 10.53 -7.36 -19.96
C GLN A 71 10.52 -8.57 -19.02
N ASP A 72 11.72 -8.98 -18.63
CA ASP A 72 11.93 -10.05 -17.63
C ASP A 72 11.95 -9.50 -16.19
N THR A 73 11.69 -8.20 -16.03
CA THR A 73 11.59 -7.52 -14.74
C THR A 73 10.30 -6.71 -14.67
N GLU A 74 9.84 -6.43 -13.46
CA GLU A 74 8.70 -5.53 -13.25
C GLU A 74 9.04 -4.12 -13.74
N VAL A 75 8.09 -3.50 -14.43
CA VAL A 75 8.20 -2.12 -14.94
C VAL A 75 7.14 -1.24 -14.30
N LYS A 76 7.58 -0.16 -13.65
CA LYS A 76 6.70 0.91 -13.19
C LYS A 76 6.55 1.95 -14.31
N CYS A 77 5.33 2.14 -14.76
CA CYS A 77 5.02 3.11 -15.80
C CYS A 77 4.93 4.54 -15.25
N SER A 78 5.03 5.53 -16.13
CA SER A 78 4.95 6.94 -15.75
C SER A 78 3.58 7.36 -15.20
N ASP A 79 2.52 6.64 -15.55
CA ASP A 79 1.17 6.81 -15.04
C ASP A 79 0.94 6.17 -13.64
N GLY A 80 1.98 5.53 -13.08
CA GLY A 80 1.92 4.83 -11.81
C GLY A 80 1.46 3.37 -11.89
N SER A 81 1.12 2.87 -13.08
CA SER A 81 0.79 1.45 -13.25
C SER A 81 2.03 0.56 -13.14
N LEU A 82 1.81 -0.70 -12.81
CA LEU A 82 2.84 -1.73 -12.71
C LEU A 82 2.57 -2.81 -13.74
N VAL A 83 3.55 -3.08 -14.59
CA VAL A 83 3.54 -4.23 -15.48
C VAL A 83 4.45 -5.30 -14.89
N TYR A 84 3.88 -6.42 -14.51
CA TYR A 84 4.63 -7.57 -14.02
C TYR A 84 5.53 -8.14 -15.11
N ASP A 85 6.59 -8.83 -14.72
CA ASP A 85 7.51 -9.51 -15.63
C ASP A 85 6.79 -10.55 -16.51
N ARG A 86 7.47 -10.94 -17.57
CA ARG A 86 6.92 -11.88 -18.56
C ARG A 86 6.62 -13.25 -17.97
N GLU A 87 7.46 -13.73 -17.05
CA GLU A 87 7.28 -15.02 -16.41
C GLU A 87 6.00 -15.05 -15.58
N PHE A 88 5.81 -14.07 -14.70
CA PHE A 88 4.60 -13.95 -13.87
C PHE A 88 3.32 -13.84 -14.70
N ARG A 89 3.34 -13.02 -15.76
CA ARG A 89 2.20 -12.88 -16.67
C ARG A 89 1.93 -14.09 -17.52
N GLY A 90 2.95 -14.95 -17.71
CA GLY A 90 2.85 -16.21 -18.46
C GLY A 90 2.37 -17.41 -17.63
N TRP A 91 2.09 -17.21 -16.36
CA TRP A 91 1.59 -18.31 -15.51
C TRP A 91 0.30 -18.88 -16.08
N LYS A 92 0.27 -20.21 -16.14
CA LYS A 92 -0.94 -20.94 -16.51
C LYS A 92 -1.95 -20.92 -15.36
N GLN A 93 -3.22 -21.08 -15.68
CA GLN A 93 -4.30 -21.03 -14.70
C GLN A 93 -4.08 -22.05 -13.57
N ASP A 94 -3.59 -23.24 -13.84
CA ASP A 94 -3.30 -24.26 -12.83
C ASP A 94 -2.22 -23.80 -11.82
N ALA A 95 -1.21 -23.09 -12.26
CA ALA A 95 -0.20 -22.51 -11.36
C ALA A 95 -0.78 -21.37 -10.49
N VAL A 96 -1.63 -20.52 -11.07
CA VAL A 96 -2.35 -19.47 -10.34
C VAL A 96 -3.29 -20.06 -9.29
N ASP A 97 -4.06 -21.09 -9.68
CA ASP A 97 -4.97 -21.80 -8.79
C ASP A 97 -4.23 -22.49 -7.63
N HIS A 98 -3.08 -23.09 -7.92
CA HIS A 98 -2.23 -23.71 -6.91
C HIS A 98 -1.70 -22.68 -5.91
N ALA A 99 -1.20 -21.56 -6.38
CA ALA A 99 -0.74 -20.46 -5.53
C ALA A 99 -1.88 -19.89 -4.67
N ALA A 100 -3.07 -19.73 -5.24
CA ALA A 100 -4.25 -19.29 -4.52
C ALA A 100 -4.67 -20.30 -3.42
N LEU A 101 -4.57 -21.59 -3.70
CA LEU A 101 -4.85 -22.65 -2.74
C LEU A 101 -3.84 -22.66 -1.58
N GLU A 102 -2.56 -22.45 -1.86
CA GLU A 102 -1.54 -22.30 -0.82
C GLU A 102 -1.84 -21.12 0.10
N VAL A 103 -2.19 -19.96 -0.44
CA VAL A 103 -2.59 -18.78 0.34
C VAL A 103 -3.83 -19.08 1.18
N ALA A 104 -4.85 -19.74 0.60
CA ALA A 104 -6.08 -20.09 1.30
C ALA A 104 -5.86 -21.04 2.48
N ASN A 105 -4.85 -21.93 2.39
CA ASN A 105 -4.54 -22.92 3.42
C ASN A 105 -3.58 -22.38 4.49
N ASN A 106 -2.63 -21.51 4.13
CA ASN A 106 -1.57 -21.06 5.01
C ASN A 106 -1.83 -19.71 5.70
N GLY A 107 -2.98 -19.11 5.46
CA GLY A 107 -3.37 -17.81 6.00
C GLY A 107 -3.49 -16.74 4.92
N MET A 108 -4.61 -16.03 4.94
CA MET A 108 -4.98 -15.08 3.90
C MET A 108 -4.52 -13.67 4.26
N PHE A 109 -3.27 -13.31 4.01
CA PHE A 109 -2.77 -11.92 4.12
C PHE A 109 -3.08 -11.23 5.45
N ARG A 110 -3.10 -11.97 6.57
CA ARG A 110 -3.49 -11.48 7.91
C ARG A 110 -4.97 -11.03 8.03
N LEU A 111 -5.84 -11.45 7.13
CA LEU A 111 -7.27 -11.16 7.19
C LEU A 111 -7.98 -11.83 8.35
N ASP A 112 -7.34 -12.83 8.99
CA ASP A 112 -7.79 -13.53 10.17
C ASP A 112 -7.42 -12.86 11.51
N TYR A 113 -6.76 -11.71 11.47
CA TYR A 113 -6.34 -11.00 12.69
C TYR A 113 -7.43 -10.09 13.26
N TYR A 114 -8.52 -9.91 12.55
CA TYR A 114 -9.63 -9.08 12.99
C TYR A 114 -10.95 -9.61 12.41
N THR A 115 -12.02 -9.52 13.18
CA THR A 115 -13.36 -9.93 12.80
C THR A 115 -14.21 -8.76 12.33
N GLU A 116 -13.89 -7.55 12.80
CA GLU A 116 -14.57 -6.31 12.44
C GLU A 116 -13.54 -5.20 12.18
N PRO A 117 -13.87 -4.25 11.28
CA PRO A 117 -13.04 -3.08 11.08
C PRO A 117 -12.90 -2.27 12.37
N ASP A 118 -11.70 -1.82 12.67
CA ASP A 118 -11.43 -0.94 13.79
C ASP A 118 -12.17 0.40 13.64
N ALA A 119 -13.02 0.72 14.60
CA ALA A 119 -13.88 1.92 14.54
C ALA A 119 -13.07 3.23 14.52
N GLN A 120 -11.94 3.27 15.22
CA GLN A 120 -11.09 4.45 15.25
C GLN A 120 -10.42 4.69 13.91
N ARG A 121 -9.91 3.62 13.28
CA ARG A 121 -9.31 3.69 11.95
C ARG A 121 -10.32 4.07 10.87
N LEU A 122 -11.55 3.56 10.96
CA LEU A 122 -12.64 3.97 10.07
C LEU A 122 -12.98 5.45 10.25
N ALA A 123 -13.04 5.95 11.47
CA ALA A 123 -13.28 7.36 11.74
C ALA A 123 -12.16 8.26 11.18
N ILE A 124 -10.90 7.83 11.29
CA ILE A 124 -9.77 8.53 10.68
C ILE A 124 -9.89 8.52 9.15
N PHE A 125 -10.22 7.38 8.56
CA PHE A 125 -10.41 7.27 7.12
C PHE A 125 -11.56 8.16 6.63
N GLU A 126 -12.65 8.22 7.35
CA GLU A 126 -13.75 9.10 7.03
C GLU A 126 -13.36 10.59 7.09
N LYS A 127 -12.64 11.03 8.13
CA LYS A 127 -12.09 12.38 8.21
C LYS A 127 -11.15 12.71 7.03
N TRP A 128 -10.36 11.72 6.61
CA TRP A 128 -9.51 11.87 5.45
C TRP A 128 -10.34 12.07 4.16
N LEU A 129 -11.43 11.31 3.97
CA LEU A 129 -12.33 11.50 2.84
C LEU A 129 -12.97 12.88 2.84
N GLN A 130 -13.41 13.37 4.00
CA GLN A 130 -13.94 14.74 4.16
C GLN A 130 -12.89 15.78 3.74
N TYR A 131 -11.67 15.64 4.24
CA TYR A 131 -10.57 16.54 3.88
C TYR A 131 -10.30 16.55 2.37
N MET A 132 -10.29 15.38 1.72
CA MET A 132 -10.09 15.29 0.27
C MET A 132 -11.23 15.99 -0.48
N GLN A 133 -12.48 15.80 -0.05
CA GLN A 133 -13.65 16.46 -0.64
C GLN A 133 -13.58 17.99 -0.48
N GLU A 134 -13.21 18.49 0.70
CA GLU A 134 -13.00 19.92 0.96
C GLU A 134 -11.91 20.54 0.09
N LYS A 135 -10.91 19.75 -0.30
CA LYS A 135 -9.82 20.16 -1.20
C LYS A 135 -10.18 20.02 -2.67
N GLY A 136 -11.37 19.53 -3.00
CA GLY A 136 -11.78 19.29 -4.37
C GLY A 136 -11.03 18.14 -5.04
N ILE A 137 -10.48 17.22 -4.26
CA ILE A 137 -9.73 16.05 -4.76
C ILE A 137 -10.72 14.91 -4.99
N ASN A 138 -10.77 14.40 -6.21
CA ASN A 138 -11.55 13.22 -6.54
C ASN A 138 -10.88 11.97 -5.96
N VAL A 139 -11.62 11.23 -5.15
CA VAL A 139 -11.18 9.97 -4.57
C VAL A 139 -11.90 8.82 -5.26
N ILE A 140 -11.18 7.74 -5.53
CA ILE A 140 -11.72 6.49 -6.04
C ILE A 140 -11.31 5.39 -5.05
N ILE A 141 -12.27 4.66 -4.50
CA ILE A 141 -12.03 3.48 -3.69
C ILE A 141 -12.08 2.25 -4.59
N LEU A 142 -10.93 1.64 -4.81
CA LEU A 142 -10.83 0.38 -5.54
C LEU A 142 -10.84 -0.80 -4.55
N LEU A 143 -11.85 -1.64 -4.64
CA LEU A 143 -11.91 -2.93 -3.96
C LEU A 143 -11.34 -3.98 -4.92
N SER A 144 -10.07 -4.35 -4.71
CA SER A 144 -9.42 -5.37 -5.54
C SER A 144 -10.10 -6.74 -5.37
N PRO A 145 -10.42 -7.44 -6.46
CA PRO A 145 -10.99 -8.77 -6.37
C PRO A 145 -9.96 -9.76 -5.83
N TYR A 146 -10.41 -10.66 -4.98
CA TYR A 146 -9.64 -11.84 -4.61
C TYR A 146 -9.83 -12.96 -5.63
N HIS A 147 -8.83 -13.84 -5.72
CA HIS A 147 -8.99 -15.08 -6.48
C HIS A 147 -10.19 -15.89 -5.93
N PRO A 148 -11.03 -16.52 -6.78
CA PRO A 148 -12.21 -17.25 -6.31
C PRO A 148 -11.93 -18.24 -5.19
N ILE A 149 -10.87 -19.03 -5.28
CA ILE A 149 -10.46 -19.99 -4.24
C ILE A 149 -10.26 -19.30 -2.88
N ILE A 150 -9.62 -18.12 -2.87
CA ILE A 150 -9.38 -17.33 -1.65
C ILE A 150 -10.71 -16.78 -1.11
N TYR A 151 -11.54 -16.25 -2.00
CA TYR A 151 -12.84 -15.69 -1.62
C TYR A 151 -13.79 -16.75 -1.06
N ASP A 152 -13.87 -17.91 -1.72
CA ASP A 152 -14.69 -19.04 -1.26
C ASP A 152 -14.22 -19.58 0.09
N ARG A 153 -12.91 -19.59 0.32
CA ARG A 153 -12.35 -19.94 1.63
C ARG A 153 -12.78 -18.93 2.70
N ALA A 154 -12.74 -17.63 2.41
CA ALA A 154 -13.23 -16.61 3.33
C ALA A 154 -14.72 -16.74 3.63
N LEU A 155 -15.53 -17.03 2.61
CA LEU A 155 -16.97 -17.27 2.76
C LEU A 155 -17.27 -18.51 3.60
N SER A 156 -16.46 -19.56 3.51
CA SER A 156 -16.65 -20.81 4.26
C SER A 156 -16.33 -20.67 5.75
N ASP A 157 -15.64 -19.59 6.16
CA ASP A 157 -15.19 -19.36 7.53
C ASP A 157 -15.35 -17.88 7.90
N THR A 158 -16.59 -17.41 7.88
CA THR A 158 -16.92 -16.01 8.16
C THR A 158 -16.66 -15.61 9.62
N GLU A 159 -16.55 -16.55 10.53
CA GLU A 159 -16.15 -16.27 11.90
C GLU A 159 -14.71 -15.79 11.96
N ARG A 160 -13.83 -16.45 11.22
CA ARG A 160 -12.41 -16.10 11.14
C ARG A 160 -12.13 -14.90 10.23
N TYR A 161 -12.83 -14.82 9.11
CA TYR A 161 -12.57 -13.81 8.05
C TYR A 161 -13.67 -12.73 7.96
N GLY A 162 -14.49 -12.59 9.00
CA GLY A 162 -15.57 -11.61 9.06
C GLY A 162 -15.12 -10.17 8.83
N GLY A 163 -13.89 -9.83 9.25
CA GLY A 163 -13.30 -8.53 9.05
C GLY A 163 -13.18 -8.10 7.58
N LEU A 164 -12.95 -9.06 6.67
CA LEU A 164 -12.93 -8.79 5.23
C LEU A 164 -14.28 -8.22 4.75
N PHE A 165 -15.36 -8.90 5.07
CA PHE A 165 -16.72 -8.50 4.65
C PHE A 165 -17.19 -7.23 5.37
N GLY A 166 -16.82 -7.08 6.64
CA GLY A 166 -17.07 -5.86 7.40
C GLY A 166 -16.38 -4.65 6.80
N THR A 167 -15.13 -4.82 6.37
CA THR A 167 -14.34 -3.76 5.71
C THR A 167 -14.94 -3.38 4.36
N GLU A 168 -15.31 -4.36 3.54
CA GLU A 168 -15.98 -4.12 2.26
C GLU A 168 -17.30 -3.35 2.47
N LYS A 169 -18.13 -3.78 3.40
CA LYS A 169 -19.39 -3.10 3.74
C LYS A 169 -19.17 -1.67 4.17
N ALA A 170 -18.17 -1.43 5.03
CA ALA A 170 -17.82 -0.08 5.50
C ALA A 170 -17.31 0.80 4.35
N ALA A 171 -16.42 0.28 3.50
CA ALA A 171 -15.90 1.01 2.34
C ALA A 171 -17.02 1.40 1.37
N ARG A 172 -17.93 0.49 1.05
CA ARG A 172 -19.10 0.77 0.21
C ARG A 172 -20.05 1.80 0.83
N ALA A 173 -20.25 1.74 2.16
CA ALA A 173 -21.07 2.72 2.86
C ALA A 173 -20.46 4.12 2.81
N LEU A 174 -19.15 4.24 3.01
CA LEU A 174 -18.42 5.50 2.88
C LEU A 174 -18.42 5.99 1.42
N GLY A 175 -18.19 5.10 0.46
CA GLY A 175 -18.28 5.44 -0.95
C GLY A 175 -19.63 6.05 -1.32
N LYS A 176 -20.72 5.42 -0.87
CA LYS A 176 -22.08 5.96 -1.06
C LYS A 176 -22.30 7.29 -0.34
N LYS A 177 -21.80 7.43 0.90
CA LYS A 177 -21.96 8.65 1.70
C LYS A 177 -21.29 9.86 1.05
N TYR A 178 -20.09 9.67 0.49
CA TYR A 178 -19.28 10.72 -0.11
C TYR A 178 -19.38 10.79 -1.64
N ASN A 179 -20.22 9.97 -2.24
CA ASN A 179 -20.42 9.90 -3.69
C ASN A 179 -19.10 9.63 -4.47
N ILE A 180 -18.37 8.63 -4.03
CA ILE A 180 -17.09 8.18 -4.58
C ILE A 180 -17.12 6.71 -4.94
#